data_4688e264727c896e6c0e28ca46ee9ef1
#
_entry.id   4688e264727c896e6c0e28ca46ee9ef1
#
_cell.length_a   1.000
_cell.length_b   1.000
_cell.length_c   1.000
_cell.angle_alpha   90.00
_cell.angle_beta   90.00
_cell.angle_gamma   90.00
#
_symmetry.space_group_name_H-M   'P 1'
#
loop_
_entity.id
_entity.type
_entity.pdbx_description
1 polymer ?
#
loop_
_entity_poly.entity_id
_entity_poly.type
_entity_poly.pdbx_seq_one_letter_code
_entity_poly.pdbx_strand_id
1 'polypeptide(L)'
;MRRPQTLAPGYYQAQSLARTTRHRLEAFHGKKDPEAVKVAWPHLSDSDRFIRFAARTAIEHQPVEEWADKALSESDPKKQVEAILALTRVTGVCPQHRDDSTPPVDTDMRDKLLQAMIKIDLTNLDQASQLTYQRTLQIILSRFGRPDEAIIKQLVSKIDPRFPSGSAEMNW
;
A
#
# COMPACT_ATOMS: atom_id res chain seq x y z
N MET A 1 29.86 5.62 -29.76
CA MET A 1 28.89 4.52 -29.99
C MET A 1 28.89 3.61 -28.77
N ARG A 2 27.79 3.51 -28.01
CA ARG A 2 27.62 2.53 -26.93
C ARG A 2 27.33 1.17 -27.58
N ARG A 3 28.10 0.13 -27.22
CA ARG A 3 27.80 -1.26 -27.62
C ARG A 3 26.41 -1.64 -27.10
N PRO A 4 25.56 -2.29 -27.89
CA PRO A 4 24.31 -2.82 -27.38
C PRO A 4 24.62 -3.82 -26.26
N GLN A 5 24.05 -3.61 -25.07
CA GLN A 5 24.17 -4.57 -23.99
C GLN A 5 23.41 -5.84 -24.40
N THR A 6 24.12 -6.95 -24.44
CA THR A 6 23.52 -8.28 -24.63
C THR A 6 22.67 -8.57 -23.40
N LEU A 7 21.37 -8.61 -23.53
CA LEU A 7 20.44 -8.91 -22.45
C LEU A 7 20.58 -10.38 -22.05
N ALA A 8 20.45 -10.67 -20.77
CA ALA A 8 20.59 -12.03 -20.23
C ALA A 8 19.57 -12.98 -20.88
N PRO A 9 19.92 -14.27 -21.05
CA PRO A 9 18.97 -15.29 -21.49
C PRO A 9 17.74 -15.27 -20.58
N GLY A 10 16.52 -15.31 -21.18
CA GLY A 10 15.26 -15.25 -20.44
C GLY A 10 14.69 -13.86 -20.13
N TYR A 11 15.44 -12.76 -20.39
CA TYR A 11 14.96 -11.40 -20.16
C TYR A 11 13.62 -11.12 -20.83
N TYR A 12 13.47 -11.47 -22.11
CA TYR A 12 12.23 -11.27 -22.86
C TYR A 12 11.08 -12.15 -22.34
N GLN A 13 11.38 -13.36 -21.87
CA GLN A 13 10.38 -14.26 -21.27
C GLN A 13 9.87 -13.71 -19.94
N ALA A 14 10.76 -13.23 -19.08
CA ALA A 14 10.39 -12.62 -17.80
C ALA A 14 9.54 -11.36 -18.03
N GLN A 15 9.91 -10.49 -18.98
CA GLN A 15 9.11 -9.31 -19.33
C GLN A 15 7.73 -9.68 -19.90
N SER A 16 7.66 -10.73 -20.72
CA SER A 16 6.39 -11.22 -21.28
C SER A 16 5.46 -11.71 -20.17
N LEU A 17 5.99 -12.48 -19.21
CA LEU A 17 5.23 -12.98 -18.05
C LEU A 17 4.74 -11.82 -17.16
N ALA A 18 5.62 -10.88 -16.83
CA ALA A 18 5.25 -9.71 -16.03
C ALA A 18 4.14 -8.88 -16.70
N ARG A 19 4.22 -8.69 -18.02
CA ARG A 19 3.19 -8.01 -18.79
C ARG A 19 1.86 -8.76 -18.76
N THR A 20 1.88 -10.07 -18.96
CA THR A 20 0.68 -10.92 -18.91
C THR A 20 0.03 -10.87 -17.53
N THR A 21 0.81 -10.98 -16.47
CA THR A 21 0.33 -10.86 -15.08
C THR A 21 -0.30 -9.49 -14.85
N ARG A 22 0.37 -8.41 -15.26
CA ARG A 22 -0.17 -7.07 -15.12
C ARG A 22 -1.49 -6.88 -15.87
N HIS A 23 -1.59 -7.30 -17.12
CA HIS A 23 -2.83 -7.20 -17.90
C HIS A 23 -3.98 -8.01 -17.28
N ARG A 24 -3.67 -9.18 -16.68
CA ARG A 24 -4.68 -9.96 -15.96
C ARG A 24 -5.23 -9.19 -14.76
N LEU A 25 -4.38 -8.48 -14.02
CA LEU A 25 -4.78 -7.66 -12.88
C LEU A 25 -5.54 -6.40 -13.33
N GLU A 26 -5.06 -5.74 -14.39
CA GLU A 26 -5.70 -4.57 -14.99
C GLU A 26 -7.11 -4.87 -15.52
N ALA A 27 -7.40 -6.11 -15.86
CA ALA A 27 -8.74 -6.54 -16.29
C ALA A 27 -9.81 -6.39 -15.20
N PHE A 28 -9.42 -6.24 -13.93
CA PHE A 28 -10.32 -5.97 -12.79
C PHE A 28 -10.50 -4.47 -12.51
N HIS A 29 -9.73 -3.60 -13.15
CA HIS A 29 -9.84 -2.16 -12.91
C HIS A 29 -11.17 -1.60 -13.42
N GLY A 30 -11.78 -0.71 -12.65
CA GLY A 30 -13.01 -0.02 -13.01
C GLY A 30 -14.28 -0.86 -12.93
N LYS A 31 -14.22 -2.07 -12.41
CA LYS A 31 -15.39 -2.95 -12.26
C LYS A 31 -15.36 -3.74 -10.95
N LYS A 32 -16.54 -4.13 -10.47
CA LYS A 32 -16.68 -5.08 -9.37
C LYS A 32 -16.62 -6.50 -9.93
N ASP A 33 -15.79 -7.36 -9.32
CA ASP A 33 -15.60 -8.74 -9.72
C ASP A 33 -15.23 -9.57 -8.47
N PRO A 34 -16.01 -10.59 -8.08
CA PRO A 34 -15.79 -11.36 -6.85
C PRO A 34 -14.46 -12.12 -6.83
N GLU A 35 -13.84 -12.39 -7.98
CA GLU A 35 -12.53 -13.04 -8.05
C GLU A 35 -11.37 -12.05 -7.91
N ALA A 36 -11.61 -10.72 -8.04
CA ALA A 36 -10.55 -9.72 -8.09
C ALA A 36 -9.64 -9.77 -6.85
N VAL A 37 -10.23 -9.76 -5.65
CA VAL A 37 -9.47 -9.80 -4.39
C VAL A 37 -8.61 -11.06 -4.31
N LYS A 38 -9.18 -12.22 -4.60
CA LYS A 38 -8.48 -13.51 -4.57
C LYS A 38 -7.31 -13.55 -5.54
N VAL A 39 -7.51 -13.05 -6.76
CA VAL A 39 -6.48 -13.05 -7.81
C VAL A 39 -5.41 -12.01 -7.54
N ALA A 40 -5.77 -10.82 -7.08
CA ALA A 40 -4.84 -9.71 -6.89
C ALA A 40 -4.03 -9.80 -5.59
N TRP A 41 -4.59 -10.35 -4.52
CA TRP A 41 -3.97 -10.35 -3.19
C TRP A 41 -2.55 -10.95 -3.14
N PRO A 42 -2.24 -12.09 -3.79
CA PRO A 42 -0.89 -12.62 -3.82
C PRO A 42 0.15 -11.67 -4.41
N HIS A 43 -0.27 -10.77 -5.30
CA HIS A 43 0.60 -9.85 -6.00
C HIS A 43 0.87 -8.53 -5.25
N LEU A 44 0.30 -8.32 -4.07
CA LEU A 44 0.59 -7.14 -3.24
C LEU A 44 2.04 -7.09 -2.73
N SER A 45 2.75 -8.23 -2.67
CA SER A 45 4.18 -8.29 -2.32
C SER A 45 5.09 -8.61 -3.51
N ASP A 46 4.59 -8.51 -4.74
CA ASP A 46 5.38 -8.77 -5.95
C ASP A 46 6.61 -7.86 -6.02
N SER A 47 7.74 -8.38 -6.51
CA SER A 47 8.98 -7.60 -6.67
C SER A 47 8.83 -6.50 -7.73
N ASP A 48 7.99 -6.71 -8.75
CA ASP A 48 7.68 -5.70 -9.76
C ASP A 48 6.66 -4.69 -9.22
N ARG A 49 7.08 -3.43 -9.10
CA ARG A 49 6.23 -2.34 -8.62
C ARG A 49 4.97 -2.11 -9.46
N PHE A 50 5.03 -2.40 -10.76
CA PHE A 50 3.88 -2.21 -11.64
C PHE A 50 2.84 -3.31 -11.45
N ILE A 51 3.28 -4.52 -11.15
CA ILE A 51 2.39 -5.63 -10.75
C ILE A 51 1.75 -5.30 -9.40
N ARG A 52 2.53 -4.87 -8.39
CA ARG A 52 1.96 -4.44 -7.09
C ARG A 52 0.93 -3.34 -7.26
N PHE A 53 1.24 -2.31 -8.08
CA PHE A 53 0.30 -1.22 -8.36
C PHE A 53 -0.99 -1.72 -9.01
N ALA A 54 -0.89 -2.58 -10.04
CA ALA A 54 -2.05 -3.14 -10.70
C ALA A 54 -2.90 -4.01 -9.76
N ALA A 55 -2.25 -4.81 -8.90
CA ALA A 55 -2.92 -5.61 -7.88
C ALA A 55 -3.67 -4.75 -6.86
N ARG A 56 -3.01 -3.72 -6.32
CA ARG A 56 -3.64 -2.79 -5.38
C ARG A 56 -4.83 -2.09 -6.01
N THR A 57 -4.69 -1.57 -7.23
CA THR A 57 -5.78 -0.90 -7.94
C THR A 57 -6.96 -1.85 -8.20
N ALA A 58 -6.69 -3.11 -8.55
CA ALA A 58 -7.75 -4.10 -8.71
C ALA A 58 -8.57 -4.30 -7.42
N ILE A 59 -7.91 -4.31 -6.25
CA ILE A 59 -8.56 -4.43 -4.93
C ILE A 59 -9.32 -3.14 -4.58
N GLU A 60 -8.74 -1.96 -4.85
CA GLU A 60 -9.36 -0.66 -4.59
C GLU A 60 -10.72 -0.49 -5.30
N HIS A 61 -10.98 -1.22 -6.38
CA HIS A 61 -12.26 -1.20 -7.09
C HIS A 61 -13.32 -2.15 -6.52
N GLN A 62 -12.96 -3.00 -5.55
CA GLN A 62 -13.91 -3.95 -4.96
C GLN A 62 -14.61 -3.36 -3.72
N PRO A 63 -15.80 -3.87 -3.36
CA PRO A 63 -16.48 -3.47 -2.14
C PRO A 63 -15.55 -3.63 -0.94
N VAL A 64 -15.37 -2.55 -0.18
CA VAL A 64 -14.37 -2.49 0.90
C VAL A 64 -14.67 -3.49 2.02
N GLU A 65 -15.93 -3.76 2.28
CA GLU A 65 -16.42 -4.72 3.26
C GLU A 65 -15.96 -6.17 3.00
N GLU A 66 -15.60 -6.50 1.76
CA GLU A 66 -15.15 -7.84 1.39
C GLU A 66 -13.69 -8.12 1.75
N TRP A 67 -12.89 -7.05 1.97
CA TRP A 67 -11.45 -7.20 2.13
C TRP A 67 -10.81 -6.34 3.24
N ALA A 68 -11.56 -5.42 3.87
CA ALA A 68 -11.01 -4.54 4.90
C ALA A 68 -10.41 -5.30 6.08
N ASP A 69 -11.13 -6.27 6.63
CA ASP A 69 -10.63 -7.08 7.76
C ASP A 69 -9.40 -7.90 7.38
N LYS A 70 -9.35 -8.41 6.16
CA LYS A 70 -8.18 -9.11 5.62
C LYS A 70 -6.98 -8.17 5.53
N ALA A 71 -7.16 -6.92 5.10
CA ALA A 71 -6.09 -5.92 5.04
C ALA A 71 -5.52 -5.60 6.42
N LEU A 72 -6.39 -5.42 7.41
CA LEU A 72 -6.01 -5.09 8.79
C LEU A 72 -5.32 -6.26 9.51
N SER A 73 -5.60 -7.51 9.11
CA SER A 73 -5.09 -8.73 9.73
C SER A 73 -4.04 -9.50 8.91
N GLU A 74 -3.60 -8.96 7.76
CA GLU A 74 -2.58 -9.60 6.92
C GLU A 74 -1.27 -9.79 7.70
N SER A 75 -0.70 -10.98 7.59
CA SER A 75 0.51 -11.37 8.33
C SER A 75 1.81 -11.14 7.56
N ASP A 76 1.76 -11.09 6.22
CA ASP A 76 2.91 -10.73 5.40
C ASP A 76 3.10 -9.19 5.44
N PRO A 77 4.18 -8.68 6.03
CA PRO A 77 4.33 -7.24 6.25
C PRO A 77 4.36 -6.42 4.96
N LYS A 78 4.86 -6.98 3.84
CA LYS A 78 4.86 -6.28 2.54
C LYS A 78 3.46 -6.19 1.97
N LYS A 79 2.70 -7.30 1.99
CA LYS A 79 1.29 -7.29 1.57
C LYS A 79 0.46 -6.39 2.45
N GLN A 80 0.71 -6.43 3.78
CA GLN A 80 -0.04 -5.62 4.72
C GLN A 80 0.13 -4.11 4.45
N VAL A 81 1.35 -3.64 4.19
CA VAL A 81 1.60 -2.22 3.84
C VAL A 81 0.80 -1.82 2.59
N GLU A 82 0.84 -2.61 1.52
CA GLU A 82 0.11 -2.30 0.29
C GLU A 82 -1.42 -2.41 0.47
N ALA A 83 -1.89 -3.38 1.25
CA ALA A 83 -3.31 -3.55 1.55
C ALA A 83 -3.86 -2.40 2.42
N ILE A 84 -3.10 -1.96 3.44
CA ILE A 84 -3.47 -0.80 4.26
C ILE A 84 -3.44 0.49 3.43
N LEU A 85 -2.48 0.64 2.51
CA LEU A 85 -2.47 1.76 1.57
C LEU A 85 -3.75 1.78 0.71
N ALA A 86 -4.14 0.62 0.15
CA ALA A 86 -5.38 0.48 -0.59
C ALA A 86 -6.59 0.89 0.27
N LEU A 87 -6.69 0.33 1.48
CA LEU A 87 -7.80 0.61 2.40
C LEU A 87 -7.88 2.10 2.77
N THR A 88 -6.73 2.71 3.06
CA THR A 88 -6.64 4.16 3.33
C THR A 88 -7.14 5.00 2.16
N ARG A 89 -6.85 4.57 0.92
CA ARG A 89 -7.24 5.31 -0.28
C ARG A 89 -8.73 5.26 -0.58
N VAL A 90 -9.38 4.14 -0.28
CA VAL A 90 -10.81 3.96 -0.58
C VAL A 90 -11.72 4.42 0.55
N THR A 91 -11.24 4.42 1.81
CA THR A 91 -12.04 4.84 2.98
C THR A 91 -11.80 6.29 3.37
N GLY A 92 -10.66 6.88 3.02
CA GLY A 92 -10.34 8.28 3.35
C GLY A 92 -10.51 9.22 2.16
N VAL A 93 -11.15 10.35 2.39
CA VAL A 93 -11.31 11.41 1.37
C VAL A 93 -10.11 12.37 1.45
N CYS A 94 -9.53 12.69 0.29
CA CYS A 94 -8.47 13.69 0.20
C CYS A 94 -8.98 15.07 0.69
N PRO A 95 -8.27 15.76 1.60
CA PRO A 95 -8.73 17.04 2.14
C PRO A 95 -9.07 18.08 1.08
N GLN A 96 -8.34 18.07 -0.05
CA GLN A 96 -8.57 18.99 -1.17
C GLN A 96 -9.86 18.70 -1.96
N HIS A 97 -10.45 17.53 -1.78
CA HIS A 97 -11.70 17.12 -2.45
C HIS A 97 -12.88 17.04 -1.47
N ARG A 98 -12.69 17.49 -0.23
CA ARG A 98 -13.79 17.56 0.74
C ARG A 98 -14.64 18.79 0.48
N ASP A 99 -15.94 18.59 0.55
CA ASP A 99 -16.97 19.62 0.47
C ASP A 99 -18.08 19.37 1.51
N ASP A 100 -19.11 20.19 1.51
CA ASP A 100 -20.21 20.11 2.49
C ASP A 100 -21.03 18.80 2.39
N SER A 101 -20.95 18.08 1.26
CA SER A 101 -21.60 16.77 1.06
C SER A 101 -20.75 15.59 1.54
N THR A 102 -19.47 15.83 1.84
CA THR A 102 -18.53 14.78 2.24
C THR A 102 -18.84 14.31 3.66
N PRO A 103 -19.00 12.99 3.90
CA PRO A 103 -19.20 12.45 5.24
C PRO A 103 -18.12 12.90 6.23
N PRO A 104 -18.44 12.97 7.54
CA PRO A 104 -17.43 13.16 8.58
C PRO A 104 -16.28 12.17 8.46
N VAL A 105 -15.12 12.55 9.00
CA VAL A 105 -13.96 11.66 9.04
C VAL A 105 -14.28 10.45 9.91
N ASP A 106 -14.05 9.25 9.38
CA ASP A 106 -14.16 8.00 10.12
C ASP A 106 -12.92 7.82 11.03
N THR A 107 -13.05 8.27 12.27
CA THR A 107 -11.96 8.18 13.26
C THR A 107 -11.69 6.75 13.72
N ASP A 108 -12.70 5.88 13.71
CA ASP A 108 -12.54 4.47 14.08
C ASP A 108 -11.70 3.73 13.03
N MET A 109 -11.96 4.00 11.74
CA MET A 109 -11.16 3.46 10.66
C MET A 109 -9.72 3.99 10.73
N ARG A 110 -9.52 5.29 10.99
CA ARG A 110 -8.19 5.86 11.23
C ARG A 110 -7.42 5.06 12.26
N ASP A 111 -8.03 4.85 13.42
CA ASP A 111 -7.36 4.22 14.54
C ASP A 111 -7.06 2.74 14.25
N LYS A 112 -7.96 2.02 13.57
CA LYS A 112 -7.69 0.66 13.07
C LYS A 112 -6.51 0.61 12.10
N LEU A 113 -6.46 1.53 11.13
CA LEU A 113 -5.36 1.63 10.17
C LEU A 113 -4.03 1.90 10.89
N LEU A 114 -3.99 2.87 11.80
CA LEU A 114 -2.78 3.21 12.54
C LEU A 114 -2.32 2.07 13.47
N GLN A 115 -3.25 1.39 14.14
CA GLN A 115 -2.92 0.22 14.96
C GLN A 115 -2.36 -0.95 14.13
N ALA A 116 -2.90 -1.18 12.93
CA ALA A 116 -2.35 -2.16 12.01
C ALA A 116 -0.92 -1.77 11.57
N MET A 117 -0.69 -0.50 11.22
CA MET A 117 0.63 0.02 10.87
C MET A 117 1.64 -0.09 12.02
N ILE A 118 1.22 0.18 13.26
CA ILE A 118 2.08 0.05 14.45
C ILE A 118 2.55 -1.39 14.64
N LYS A 119 1.76 -2.39 14.30
CA LYS A 119 2.11 -3.81 14.45
C LYS A 119 3.09 -4.32 13.41
N ILE A 120 3.22 -3.68 12.24
CA ILE A 120 4.12 -4.11 11.18
C ILE A 120 5.58 -4.06 11.65
N ASP A 121 6.31 -5.18 11.55
CA ASP A 121 7.75 -5.19 11.81
C ASP A 121 8.51 -4.60 10.61
N LEU A 122 9.07 -3.41 10.81
CA LEU A 122 9.81 -2.68 9.78
C LEU A 122 11.15 -3.34 9.41
N THR A 123 11.69 -4.24 10.23
CA THR A 123 12.93 -4.96 9.92
C THR A 123 12.74 -5.99 8.80
N ASN A 124 11.50 -6.44 8.60
CA ASN A 124 11.11 -7.38 7.55
C ASN A 124 10.73 -6.69 6.22
N LEU A 125 10.86 -5.35 6.15
CA LEU A 125 10.57 -4.58 4.95
C LEU A 125 11.86 -4.18 4.24
N ASP A 126 11.91 -4.36 2.91
CA ASP A 126 12.92 -3.73 2.08
C ASP A 126 12.68 -2.21 1.99
N GLN A 127 13.67 -1.47 1.47
CA GLN A 127 13.62 -0.01 1.39
C GLN A 127 12.37 0.50 0.66
N ALA A 128 11.98 -0.14 -0.45
CA ALA A 128 10.79 0.26 -1.21
C ALA A 128 9.51 0.11 -0.39
N SER A 129 9.38 -0.98 0.37
CA SER A 129 8.24 -1.22 1.26
C SER A 129 8.26 -0.29 2.47
N GLN A 130 9.44 0.07 3.00
CA GLN A 130 9.56 1.09 4.06
C GLN A 130 9.11 2.48 3.58
N LEU A 131 9.47 2.87 2.35
CA LEU A 131 8.98 4.11 1.73
C LEU A 131 7.46 4.07 1.55
N THR A 132 6.90 2.94 1.11
CA THR A 132 5.44 2.76 1.02
C THR A 132 4.79 2.87 2.41
N TYR A 133 5.41 2.29 3.44
CA TYR A 133 4.95 2.41 4.84
C TYR A 133 4.88 3.88 5.29
N GLN A 134 5.95 4.64 5.10
CA GLN A 134 5.98 6.08 5.44
C GLN A 134 4.90 6.86 4.68
N ARG A 135 4.79 6.61 3.38
CA ARG A 135 3.78 7.25 2.55
C ARG A 135 2.37 6.91 2.99
N THR A 136 2.13 5.67 3.41
CA THR A 136 0.82 5.23 3.94
C THR A 136 0.48 6.00 5.21
N LEU A 137 1.41 6.14 6.16
CA LEU A 137 1.20 6.95 7.37
C LEU A 137 0.87 8.41 7.03
N GLN A 138 1.61 9.02 6.11
CA GLN A 138 1.33 10.40 5.67
C GLN A 138 -0.09 10.53 5.10
N ILE A 139 -0.54 9.56 4.30
CA ILE A 139 -1.87 9.57 3.70
C ILE A 139 -2.96 9.37 4.77
N ILE A 140 -2.74 8.46 5.74
CA ILE A 140 -3.67 8.27 6.86
C ILE A 140 -3.83 9.58 7.62
N LEU A 141 -2.72 10.18 8.07
CA LEU A 141 -2.76 11.42 8.85
C LEU A 141 -3.35 12.60 8.05
N SER A 142 -3.07 12.67 6.75
CA SER A 142 -3.63 13.72 5.87
C SER A 142 -5.14 13.58 5.68
N ARG A 143 -5.65 12.35 5.49
CA ARG A 143 -7.06 12.11 5.15
C ARG A 143 -7.96 11.99 6.36
N PHE A 144 -7.45 11.46 7.46
CA PHE A 144 -8.23 11.16 8.66
C PHE A 144 -7.88 12.07 9.85
N GLY A 145 -6.85 12.92 9.71
CA GLY A 145 -6.44 13.83 10.76
C GLY A 145 -5.58 13.17 11.86
N ARG A 146 -5.28 13.96 12.87
CA ARG A 146 -4.43 13.57 14.01
C ARG A 146 -5.16 12.57 14.91
N PRO A 147 -4.54 11.44 15.28
CA PRO A 147 -5.07 10.53 16.28
C PRO A 147 -4.83 11.07 17.69
N ASP A 148 -5.27 10.31 18.71
CA ASP A 148 -5.01 10.63 20.09
C ASP A 148 -3.51 10.52 20.47
N GLU A 149 -3.15 11.08 21.65
CA GLU A 149 -1.77 11.11 22.12
C GLU A 149 -1.19 9.72 22.41
N ALA A 150 -2.02 8.72 22.71
CA ALA A 150 -1.55 7.37 22.98
C ALA A 150 -1.06 6.71 21.68
N ILE A 151 -1.80 6.85 20.58
CA ILE A 151 -1.40 6.37 19.24
C ILE A 151 -0.17 7.13 18.75
N ILE A 152 -0.11 8.45 18.96
CA ILE A 152 1.05 9.26 18.58
C ILE A 152 2.32 8.77 19.30
N LYS A 153 2.26 8.56 20.59
CA LYS A 153 3.41 8.04 21.36
C LYS A 153 3.90 6.70 20.84
N GLN A 154 2.99 5.79 20.46
CA GLN A 154 3.36 4.50 19.87
C GLN A 154 4.04 4.68 18.50
N LEU A 155 3.51 5.54 17.65
CA LEU A 155 4.09 5.83 16.33
C LEU A 155 5.48 6.46 16.48
N VAL A 156 5.63 7.47 17.31
CA VAL A 156 6.91 8.13 17.58
C VAL A 156 7.93 7.12 18.12
N SER A 157 7.57 6.34 19.13
CA SER A 157 8.46 5.31 19.69
C SER A 157 8.94 4.28 18.66
N LYS A 158 8.09 3.98 17.65
CA LYS A 158 8.43 3.05 16.57
C LYS A 158 9.32 3.67 15.49
N ILE A 159 9.08 4.93 15.15
CA ILE A 159 9.67 5.57 13.97
C ILE A 159 10.93 6.36 14.33
N ASP A 160 10.90 7.13 15.41
CA ASP A 160 11.97 8.05 15.82
C ASP A 160 13.38 7.41 15.90
N PRO A 161 13.54 6.20 16.47
CA PRO A 161 14.84 5.55 16.52
C PRO A 161 15.46 5.20 15.16
N ARG A 162 14.68 5.34 14.07
CA ARG A 162 15.10 5.03 12.71
C ARG A 162 15.50 6.26 11.91
N PHE A 163 15.38 7.45 12.51
CA PHE A 163 15.70 8.73 11.88
C PHE A 163 16.82 9.48 12.63
N PRO A 164 17.75 10.13 11.90
CA PRO A 164 17.88 10.08 10.44
C PRO A 164 18.36 8.70 9.95
N SER A 165 17.80 8.25 8.83
CA SER A 165 18.25 7.00 8.20
C SER A 165 19.51 7.23 7.37
N GLY A 166 20.24 6.14 7.03
CA GLY A 166 21.35 6.19 6.10
C GLY A 166 20.96 6.45 4.63
N SER A 167 19.68 6.45 4.31
CA SER A 167 19.14 6.70 2.97
C SER A 167 18.51 8.08 2.87
N ALA A 168 18.92 8.87 1.87
CA ALA A 168 18.34 10.18 1.63
C ALA A 168 16.83 10.11 1.36
N GLU A 169 16.39 9.10 0.59
CA GLU A 169 14.98 8.91 0.24
C GLU A 169 14.10 8.62 1.48
N MET A 170 14.68 8.03 2.53
CA MET A 170 13.97 7.71 3.78
C MET A 170 13.84 8.92 4.70
N ASN A 171 14.58 10.00 4.47
CA ASN A 171 14.62 11.20 5.32
C ASN A 171 13.74 12.35 4.77
N TRP A 172 13.02 12.12 3.66
CA TRP A 172 12.04 13.03 3.10
C TRP A 172 10.64 12.66 3.60
#